data_7f04d212dc2159818cf830d54a7a5211
#
_entry.id   7f04d212dc2159818cf830d54a7a5211
#
_cell.length_a   1.000
_cell.length_b   1.000
_cell.length_c   1.000
_cell.angle_alpha   90.00
_cell.angle_beta   90.00
_cell.angle_gamma   90.00
#
_symmetry.space_group_name_H-M   'P 1'
#
loop_
_entity.id
_entity.type
_entity.pdbx_description
1 polymer ?
#
loop_
_entity_poly.entity_id
_entity_poly.type
_entity_poly.pdbx_seq_one_letter_code
_entity_poly.pdbx_strand_id
1 'polypeptide(L)'
;LKYIDHMVGNVGWGEMDIWVKWYEDVMGFENFLSFDDKQIHTEYSALMSKVMSNGNGRIKFPINEPAEGKKRSQIEEYLDFYEGPGVQHIAVATNDIIGTVTEMRKRGVEFLSTPPDEYYKAVPLRLEEHNHHLGEDIEKLKSLGIMIDADEEGYLLQIFTKPVEDRPTLFFEIIQR
;
A
#
# COMPACT_ATOMS: atom_id res chain seq x y z
N LEU A 1 -3.32 -17.37 1.27
CA LEU A 1 -2.62 -16.49 0.33
C LEU A 1 -2.61 -17.11 -1.07
N LYS A 2 -2.63 -16.28 -2.12
CA LYS A 2 -2.82 -16.74 -3.51
C LYS A 2 -1.64 -16.39 -4.43
N TYR A 3 -1.35 -15.11 -4.58
CA TYR A 3 -0.31 -14.60 -5.49
C TYR A 3 0.19 -13.24 -5.00
N ILE A 4 1.27 -12.75 -5.58
CA ILE A 4 1.75 -11.39 -5.36
C ILE A 4 0.91 -10.44 -6.22
N ASP A 5 0.16 -9.53 -5.57
CA ASP A 5 -0.67 -8.53 -6.25
C ASP A 5 0.19 -7.42 -6.85
N HIS A 6 1.11 -6.87 -6.04
CA HIS A 6 2.07 -5.84 -6.47
C HIS A 6 3.31 -5.82 -5.56
N MET A 7 4.36 -5.13 -6.01
CA MET A 7 5.58 -4.88 -5.22
C MET A 7 5.92 -3.39 -5.32
N VAL A 8 6.08 -2.75 -4.18
CA VAL A 8 6.35 -1.31 -4.10
C VAL A 8 7.83 -1.04 -3.88
N GLY A 9 8.40 -0.18 -4.71
CA GLY A 9 9.75 0.34 -4.57
C GLY A 9 9.76 1.77 -4.06
N ASN A 10 10.66 2.08 -3.13
CA ASN A 10 10.99 3.45 -2.76
C ASN A 10 12.22 3.91 -3.52
N VAL A 11 12.20 5.13 -4.01
CA VAL A 11 13.34 5.78 -4.70
C VAL A 11 13.69 7.09 -4.00
N GLY A 12 14.87 7.64 -4.30
CA GLY A 12 15.32 8.91 -3.75
C GLY A 12 14.59 10.12 -4.34
N TRP A 13 14.86 11.29 -3.79
CA TRP A 13 14.33 12.56 -4.25
C TRP A 13 14.69 12.83 -5.73
N GLY A 14 13.68 13.10 -6.56
CA GLY A 14 13.84 13.38 -7.99
C GLY A 14 14.16 12.16 -8.84
N GLU A 15 14.08 10.95 -8.30
CA GLU A 15 14.45 9.72 -9.00
C GLU A 15 13.26 8.98 -9.64
N MET A 16 12.03 9.29 -9.25
CA MET A 16 10.84 8.54 -9.70
C MET A 16 10.72 8.53 -11.22
N ASP A 17 10.87 9.68 -11.90
CA ASP A 17 10.74 9.77 -13.35
C ASP A 17 11.87 9.04 -14.07
N ILE A 18 13.07 8.97 -13.48
CA ILE A 18 14.20 8.20 -14.01
C ILE A 18 13.86 6.71 -14.02
N TRP A 19 13.31 6.20 -12.92
CA TRP A 19 12.93 4.79 -12.81
C TRP A 19 11.68 4.45 -13.63
N VAL A 20 10.69 5.34 -13.69
CA VAL A 20 9.52 5.20 -14.58
C VAL A 20 10.00 5.01 -16.02
N LYS A 21 10.87 5.92 -16.49
CA LYS A 21 11.41 5.83 -17.85
C LYS A 21 12.22 4.55 -18.07
N TRP A 22 12.97 4.09 -17.08
CA TRP A 22 13.70 2.84 -17.18
C TRP A 22 12.74 1.64 -17.37
N TYR A 23 11.65 1.56 -16.60
CA TYR A 23 10.64 0.51 -16.76
C TYR A 23 9.94 0.56 -18.12
N GLU A 24 9.67 1.77 -18.64
CA GLU A 24 9.10 1.95 -19.98
C GLU A 24 10.08 1.48 -21.07
N ASP A 25 11.29 2.00 -21.06
CA ASP A 25 12.28 1.78 -22.14
C ASP A 25 12.85 0.35 -22.14
N VAL A 26 13.08 -0.24 -20.98
CA VAL A 26 13.77 -1.53 -20.84
C VAL A 26 12.82 -2.70 -20.73
N MET A 27 11.73 -2.54 -19.96
CA MET A 27 10.79 -3.62 -19.70
C MET A 27 9.47 -3.50 -20.47
N GLY A 28 9.26 -2.40 -21.19
CA GLY A 28 8.04 -2.16 -21.95
C GLY A 28 6.80 -2.03 -21.04
N PHE A 29 6.99 -1.52 -19.82
CA PHE A 29 5.89 -1.22 -18.92
C PHE A 29 5.24 0.11 -19.30
N GLU A 30 4.03 0.30 -18.82
CA GLU A 30 3.26 1.54 -19.00
C GLU A 30 2.96 2.14 -17.63
N ASN A 31 2.89 3.47 -17.57
CA ASN A 31 2.41 4.16 -16.37
C ASN A 31 0.88 3.99 -16.30
N PHE A 32 0.43 3.10 -15.44
CA PHE A 32 -0.97 2.76 -15.27
C PHE A 32 -1.74 3.81 -14.44
N LEU A 33 -1.10 4.35 -13.40
CA LEU A 33 -1.71 5.29 -12.46
C LEU A 33 -0.64 6.20 -11.86
N SER A 34 -1.00 7.46 -11.62
CA SER A 34 -0.12 8.42 -10.95
C SER A 34 -0.87 9.14 -9.85
N PHE A 35 -0.23 9.27 -8.68
CA PHE A 35 -0.70 10.05 -7.56
C PHE A 35 0.31 11.14 -7.24
N ASP A 36 -0.13 12.38 -7.16
CA ASP A 36 0.70 13.50 -6.71
C ASP A 36 0.68 13.66 -5.18
N ASP A 37 1.53 14.55 -4.68
CA ASP A 37 1.66 14.87 -3.26
C ASP A 37 0.39 15.40 -2.61
N LYS A 38 -0.59 15.86 -3.40
CA LYS A 38 -1.89 16.35 -2.90
C LYS A 38 -2.89 15.22 -2.74
N GLN A 39 -2.75 14.15 -3.50
CA GLN A 39 -3.64 12.99 -3.46
C GLN A 39 -3.25 11.98 -2.37
N ILE A 40 -1.95 11.84 -2.11
CA ILE A 40 -1.44 10.96 -1.06
C ILE A 40 -0.64 11.80 -0.06
N HIS A 41 -1.33 12.47 0.84
CA HIS A 41 -0.69 13.15 1.96
C HIS A 41 -1.50 12.99 3.24
N THR A 42 -0.81 12.89 4.36
CA THR A 42 -1.36 13.21 5.66
C THR A 42 -1.09 14.69 5.98
N GLU A 43 -1.68 15.22 7.03
CA GLU A 43 -1.40 16.60 7.46
C GLU A 43 0.11 16.90 7.64
N TYR A 44 0.92 15.84 7.80
CA TYR A 44 2.32 15.97 8.20
C TYR A 44 3.33 15.39 7.21
N SER A 45 2.94 14.40 6.41
CA SER A 45 3.84 13.73 5.46
C SER A 45 3.18 13.54 4.11
N ALA A 46 3.96 13.65 3.04
CA ALA A 46 3.52 13.48 1.68
C ALA A 46 4.42 12.51 0.93
N LEU A 47 3.87 11.90 -0.10
CA LEU A 47 4.62 11.10 -1.07
C LEU A 47 4.01 11.28 -2.46
N MET A 48 4.83 11.03 -3.48
CA MET A 48 4.38 10.86 -4.86
C MET A 48 4.47 9.38 -5.20
N SER A 49 3.53 8.88 -5.99
CA SER A 49 3.52 7.49 -6.43
C SER A 49 3.12 7.38 -7.90
N LYS A 50 3.83 6.52 -8.65
CA LYS A 50 3.45 6.10 -9.99
C LYS A 50 3.44 4.58 -10.06
N VAL A 51 2.39 4.02 -10.64
CA VAL A 51 2.23 2.57 -10.77
C VAL A 51 2.63 2.15 -12.18
N MET A 52 3.74 1.42 -12.28
CA MET A 52 4.18 0.80 -13.52
C MET A 52 3.55 -0.57 -13.67
N SER A 53 3.01 -0.87 -14.83
CA SER A 53 2.36 -2.14 -15.11
C SER A 53 2.77 -2.69 -16.48
N ASN A 54 2.85 -4.01 -16.59
CA ASN A 54 2.95 -4.66 -17.90
C ASN A 54 1.59 -4.61 -18.63
N GLY A 55 1.59 -4.75 -19.97
CA GLY A 55 0.40 -4.53 -20.80
C GLY A 55 -0.85 -5.37 -20.49
N ASN A 56 -0.74 -6.43 -19.67
CA ASN A 56 -1.90 -7.21 -19.22
C ASN A 56 -2.27 -6.98 -17.73
N GLY A 57 -1.60 -6.04 -17.06
CA GLY A 57 -1.88 -5.66 -15.68
C GLY A 57 -1.55 -6.70 -14.61
N ARG A 58 -0.87 -7.80 -14.96
CA ARG A 58 -0.53 -8.86 -14.00
C ARG A 58 0.70 -8.56 -13.16
N ILE A 59 1.59 -7.69 -13.66
CA ILE A 59 2.77 -7.24 -12.95
C ILE A 59 2.59 -5.75 -12.68
N LYS A 60 2.61 -5.36 -11.41
CA LYS A 60 2.43 -3.98 -10.98
C LYS A 60 3.54 -3.61 -10.01
N PHE A 61 4.26 -2.55 -10.33
CA PHE A 61 5.31 -1.97 -9.51
C PHE A 61 5.01 -0.50 -9.22
N PRO A 62 4.33 -0.19 -8.12
CA PRO A 62 4.26 1.16 -7.62
C PRO A 62 5.65 1.65 -7.22
N ILE A 63 5.98 2.88 -7.61
CA ILE A 63 7.24 3.55 -7.29
C ILE A 63 6.89 4.77 -6.45
N ASN A 64 7.42 4.84 -5.24
CA ASN A 64 7.19 5.95 -4.32
C ASN A 64 8.43 6.82 -4.20
N GLU A 65 8.23 8.11 -4.27
CA GLU A 65 9.23 9.14 -4.00
C GLU A 65 8.80 9.99 -2.82
N PRO A 66 9.72 10.43 -1.93
CA PRO A 66 9.38 11.38 -0.89
C PRO A 66 8.84 12.68 -1.50
N ALA A 67 7.90 13.33 -0.83
CA ALA A 67 7.44 14.66 -1.15
C ALA A 67 7.57 15.59 0.05
N GLU A 68 7.61 16.92 -0.19
CA GLU A 68 7.73 17.89 0.88
C GLU A 68 6.53 17.81 1.83
N GLY A 69 6.80 17.66 3.12
CA GLY A 69 5.81 17.59 4.19
C GLY A 69 6.31 18.25 5.47
N LYS A 70 5.42 18.43 6.43
CA LYS A 70 5.76 19.03 7.74
C LYS A 70 6.62 18.11 8.61
N LYS A 71 6.60 16.80 8.34
CA LYS A 71 7.39 15.77 9.01
C LYS A 71 8.05 14.89 7.97
N ARG A 72 9.15 14.28 8.40
CA ARG A 72 9.83 13.25 7.63
C ARG A 72 8.87 12.14 7.23
N SER A 73 8.88 11.76 5.96
CA SER A 73 8.04 10.68 5.45
C SER A 73 8.62 9.29 5.79
N GLN A 74 7.75 8.28 5.79
CA GLN A 74 8.20 6.89 5.94
C GLN A 74 9.17 6.45 4.82
N ILE A 75 9.09 7.09 3.64
CA ILE A 75 9.99 6.80 2.52
C ILE A 75 11.39 7.31 2.82
N GLU A 76 11.52 8.52 3.39
CA GLU A 76 12.82 9.04 3.82
C GLU A 76 13.45 8.18 4.94
N GLU A 77 12.64 7.72 5.89
CA GLU A 77 13.13 6.79 6.93
C GLU A 77 13.63 5.49 6.32
N TYR A 78 12.88 4.92 5.36
CA TYR A 78 13.31 3.74 4.64
C TYR A 78 14.65 3.94 3.93
N LEU A 79 14.78 5.04 3.16
CA LEU A 79 16.00 5.35 2.39
C LEU A 79 17.23 5.46 3.29
N ASP A 80 17.07 6.02 4.48
CA ASP A 80 18.18 6.13 5.45
C ASP A 80 18.56 4.77 6.03
N PHE A 81 17.60 3.94 6.43
CA PHE A 81 17.88 2.64 7.02
C PHE A 81 18.40 1.63 6.01
N TYR A 82 17.86 1.68 4.79
CA TYR A 82 18.29 0.80 3.70
C TYR A 82 19.55 1.29 2.99
N GLU A 83 19.92 2.56 3.21
CA GLU A 83 21.05 3.26 2.58
C GLU A 83 20.86 3.41 1.07
N GLY A 84 19.62 3.63 0.61
CA GLY A 84 19.27 3.85 -0.79
C GLY A 84 17.90 3.33 -1.21
N PRO A 85 17.60 3.37 -2.52
CA PRO A 85 16.38 2.83 -3.11
C PRO A 85 16.25 1.31 -2.92
N GLY A 86 15.00 0.83 -2.81
CA GLY A 86 14.76 -0.61 -2.70
C GLY A 86 13.28 -0.95 -2.53
N VAL A 87 12.98 -2.24 -2.40
CA VAL A 87 11.61 -2.74 -2.21
C VAL A 87 11.11 -2.40 -0.81
N GLN A 88 10.03 -1.62 -0.74
CA GLN A 88 9.39 -1.25 0.52
C GLN A 88 8.48 -2.35 1.03
N HIS A 89 7.56 -2.84 0.18
CA HIS A 89 6.67 -3.93 0.57
C HIS A 89 6.27 -4.81 -0.62
N ILE A 90 5.80 -6.00 -0.26
CA ILE A 90 5.24 -6.97 -1.17
C ILE A 90 3.80 -7.23 -0.75
N ALA A 91 2.85 -6.93 -1.63
CA ALA A 91 1.43 -7.17 -1.39
C ALA A 91 1.04 -8.57 -1.87
N VAL A 92 0.46 -9.34 -0.96
CA VAL A 92 0.04 -10.73 -1.22
C VAL A 92 -1.48 -10.84 -1.12
N ALA A 93 -2.09 -11.30 -2.21
CA ALA A 93 -3.55 -11.39 -2.33
C ALA A 93 -4.12 -12.59 -1.56
N THR A 94 -5.31 -12.39 -1.03
CA THR A 94 -6.16 -13.44 -0.43
C THR A 94 -7.62 -13.25 -0.86
N ASN A 95 -8.44 -14.28 -0.74
CA ASN A 95 -9.90 -14.19 -0.89
C ASN A 95 -10.65 -14.19 0.46
N ASP A 96 -9.91 -14.29 1.56
CA ASP A 96 -10.44 -14.26 2.93
C ASP A 96 -9.40 -13.57 3.80
N ILE A 97 -9.46 -12.24 3.83
CA ILE A 97 -8.50 -11.44 4.59
C ILE A 97 -8.71 -11.61 6.11
N ILE A 98 -9.96 -11.76 6.56
CA ILE A 98 -10.29 -11.94 7.97
C ILE A 98 -9.68 -13.25 8.48
N GLY A 99 -9.92 -14.36 7.79
CA GLY A 99 -9.35 -15.66 8.13
C GLY A 99 -7.83 -15.68 8.02
N THR A 100 -7.29 -15.10 6.95
CA THR A 100 -5.84 -15.01 6.71
C THR A 100 -5.13 -14.24 7.84
N VAL A 101 -5.58 -13.03 8.16
CA VAL A 101 -4.95 -12.18 9.20
C VAL A 101 -5.11 -12.81 10.59
N THR A 102 -6.28 -13.40 10.87
CA THR A 102 -6.51 -14.12 12.14
C THR A 102 -5.49 -15.23 12.31
N GLU A 103 -5.28 -16.05 11.29
CA GLU A 103 -4.32 -17.15 11.35
C GLU A 103 -2.86 -16.69 11.42
N MET A 104 -2.51 -15.62 10.69
CA MET A 104 -1.17 -15.02 10.76
C MET A 104 -0.86 -14.48 12.16
N ARG A 105 -1.82 -13.80 12.82
CA ARG A 105 -1.67 -13.32 14.20
C ARG A 105 -1.49 -14.47 15.19
N LYS A 106 -2.22 -15.57 15.04
CA LYS A 106 -2.04 -16.77 15.87
C LYS A 106 -0.63 -17.38 15.74
N ARG A 107 -0.01 -17.21 14.58
CA ARG A 107 1.36 -17.67 14.30
C ARG A 107 2.44 -16.65 14.69
N GLY A 108 2.05 -15.56 15.33
CA GLY A 108 2.98 -14.55 15.85
C GLY A 108 3.36 -13.44 14.87
N VAL A 109 2.66 -13.31 13.73
CA VAL A 109 2.89 -12.18 12.84
C VAL A 109 2.35 -10.90 13.48
N GLU A 110 3.21 -9.90 13.59
CA GLU A 110 2.84 -8.57 14.05
C GLU A 110 2.45 -7.65 12.89
N PHE A 111 1.37 -6.91 13.08
CA PHE A 111 0.87 -5.91 12.13
C PHE A 111 1.06 -4.49 12.69
N LEU A 112 0.98 -3.50 11.82
CA LEU A 112 0.96 -2.10 12.21
C LEU A 112 -0.25 -1.80 13.11
N SER A 113 -0.24 -0.66 13.78
CA SER A 113 -1.30 -0.25 14.69
C SER A 113 -2.64 -0.11 13.95
N THR A 114 -3.69 -0.56 14.64
CA THR A 114 -5.07 -0.40 14.14
C THR A 114 -5.41 1.08 13.95
N PRO A 115 -6.04 1.45 12.81
CA PRO A 115 -6.58 2.79 12.63
C PRO A 115 -7.53 3.19 13.76
N PRO A 116 -7.68 4.50 14.06
CA PRO A 116 -8.59 4.98 15.09
C PRO A 116 -10.06 4.71 14.72
N ASP A 117 -10.93 4.73 15.71
CA ASP A 117 -12.38 4.47 15.53
C ASP A 117 -13.04 5.38 14.50
N GLU A 118 -12.58 6.64 14.41
CA GLU A 118 -13.07 7.63 13.46
C GLU A 118 -12.86 7.20 12.01
N TYR A 119 -11.77 6.49 11.73
CA TYR A 119 -11.51 5.93 10.41
C TYR A 119 -12.65 4.99 9.98
N TYR A 120 -13.03 4.03 10.84
CA TYR A 120 -14.07 3.04 10.53
C TYR A 120 -15.47 3.65 10.48
N LYS A 121 -15.74 4.71 11.24
CA LYS A 121 -17.00 5.47 11.18
C LYS A 121 -17.19 6.18 9.83
N ALA A 122 -16.09 6.58 9.17
CA ALA A 122 -16.13 7.23 7.86
C ALA A 122 -16.26 6.23 6.68
N VAL A 123 -15.98 4.95 6.89
CA VAL A 123 -16.00 3.93 5.82
C VAL A 123 -17.34 3.81 5.10
N PRO A 124 -18.51 3.75 5.80
CA PRO A 124 -19.80 3.65 5.08
C PRO A 124 -20.04 4.79 4.11
N LEU A 125 -19.72 6.02 4.50
CA LEU A 125 -19.88 7.19 3.64
C LEU A 125 -18.99 7.10 2.38
N ARG A 126 -17.72 6.71 2.56
CA ARG A 126 -16.78 6.52 1.44
C ARG A 126 -17.24 5.43 0.47
N LEU A 127 -17.79 4.34 0.98
CA LEU A 127 -18.37 3.28 0.12
C LEU A 127 -19.60 3.75 -0.62
N GLU A 128 -20.49 4.53 0.02
CA GLU A 128 -21.68 5.10 -0.59
C GLU A 128 -21.33 6.10 -1.71
N GLU A 129 -20.28 6.91 -1.55
CA GLU A 129 -19.79 7.85 -2.57
C GLU A 129 -19.44 7.15 -3.88
N HIS A 130 -18.98 5.90 -3.82
CA HIS A 130 -18.63 5.06 -4.97
C HIS A 130 -19.69 4.00 -5.30
N ASN A 131 -20.87 4.03 -4.67
CA ASN A 131 -21.96 3.05 -4.84
C ASN A 131 -21.56 1.61 -4.54
N HIS A 132 -20.68 1.40 -3.57
CA HIS A 132 -20.26 0.07 -3.14
C HIS A 132 -20.87 -0.33 -1.79
N HIS A 133 -21.02 -1.64 -1.59
CA HIS A 133 -21.45 -2.23 -0.33
C HIS A 133 -20.40 -3.21 0.15
N LEU A 134 -20.02 -3.07 1.43
CA LEU A 134 -19.08 -3.97 2.07
C LEU A 134 -19.73 -5.35 2.28
N GLY A 135 -19.08 -6.39 1.80
CA GLY A 135 -19.53 -7.78 2.01
C GLY A 135 -19.10 -8.36 3.34
N GLU A 136 -18.06 -7.80 3.93
CA GLU A 136 -17.46 -8.25 5.19
C GLU A 136 -18.02 -7.52 6.39
N ASP A 137 -17.92 -8.16 7.57
CA ASP A 137 -18.30 -7.58 8.86
C ASP A 137 -17.29 -6.49 9.27
N ILE A 138 -17.72 -5.23 9.26
CA ILE A 138 -16.89 -4.06 9.59
C ILE A 138 -16.30 -4.13 11.01
N GLU A 139 -17.04 -4.69 11.98
CA GLU A 139 -16.54 -4.81 13.35
C GLU A 139 -15.41 -5.85 13.45
N LYS A 140 -15.46 -6.91 12.64
CA LYS A 140 -14.36 -7.87 12.53
C LYS A 140 -13.15 -7.25 11.85
N LEU A 141 -13.34 -6.51 10.75
CA LEU A 141 -12.25 -5.80 10.07
C LEU A 141 -11.57 -4.83 11.03
N LYS A 142 -12.35 -4.03 11.76
CA LYS A 142 -11.88 -3.11 12.79
C LYS A 142 -11.10 -3.83 13.89
N SER A 143 -11.63 -4.91 14.42
CA SER A 143 -10.98 -5.68 15.50
C SER A 143 -9.62 -6.25 15.10
N LEU A 144 -9.41 -6.50 13.81
CA LEU A 144 -8.17 -6.97 13.22
C LEU A 144 -7.27 -5.84 12.69
N GLY A 145 -7.74 -4.60 12.67
CA GLY A 145 -7.00 -3.46 12.14
C GLY A 145 -6.94 -3.41 10.62
N ILE A 146 -7.86 -4.11 9.93
CA ILE A 146 -7.92 -4.16 8.47
C ILE A 146 -8.53 -2.87 7.94
N MET A 147 -7.83 -2.21 7.02
CA MET A 147 -8.28 -0.98 6.37
C MET A 147 -9.15 -1.29 5.15
N ILE A 148 -10.00 -0.34 4.80
CA ILE A 148 -10.96 -0.42 3.69
C ILE A 148 -10.80 0.82 2.83
N ASP A 149 -10.44 0.67 1.58
CA ASP A 149 -10.45 1.73 0.59
C ASP A 149 -11.42 1.41 -0.54
N ALA A 150 -11.95 2.46 -1.19
CA ALA A 150 -12.88 2.34 -2.29
C ALA A 150 -12.56 3.34 -3.40
N ASP A 151 -12.76 2.93 -4.63
CA ASP A 151 -12.69 3.74 -5.83
C ASP A 151 -13.86 3.43 -6.77
N GLU A 152 -13.81 3.92 -8.01
CA GLU A 152 -14.87 3.68 -9.00
C GLU A 152 -15.00 2.21 -9.43
N GLU A 153 -13.92 1.41 -9.30
CA GLU A 153 -13.86 0.01 -9.75
C GLU A 153 -14.31 -0.98 -8.68
N GLY A 154 -14.21 -0.60 -7.40
CA GLY A 154 -14.55 -1.48 -6.29
C GLY A 154 -14.08 -0.99 -4.94
N TYR A 155 -14.00 -1.91 -3.98
CA TYR A 155 -13.30 -1.67 -2.72
C TYR A 155 -12.20 -2.70 -2.52
N LEU A 156 -11.24 -2.34 -1.73
CA LEU A 156 -10.17 -3.22 -1.30
C LEU A 156 -10.01 -3.23 0.22
N LEU A 157 -9.57 -4.36 0.73
CA LEU A 157 -9.25 -4.56 2.13
C LEU A 157 -7.75 -4.81 2.24
N GLN A 158 -7.09 -4.12 3.17
CA GLN A 158 -5.64 -4.19 3.30
C GLN A 158 -5.17 -4.06 4.74
N ILE A 159 -4.03 -4.68 5.04
CA ILE A 159 -3.31 -4.54 6.30
C ILE A 159 -1.82 -4.78 6.08
N PHE A 160 -0.99 -4.06 6.82
CA PHE A 160 0.46 -4.13 6.70
C PHE A 160 1.10 -4.78 7.93
N THR A 161 2.06 -5.66 7.72
CA THR A 161 2.88 -6.20 8.81
C THR A 161 3.83 -5.11 9.32
N LYS A 162 4.35 -5.29 10.53
CA LYS A 162 5.60 -4.61 10.90
C LYS A 162 6.72 -5.10 9.98
N PRO A 163 7.84 -4.34 9.87
CA PRO A 163 9.02 -4.80 9.16
C PRO A 163 9.42 -6.22 9.59
N VAL A 164 9.79 -7.05 8.63
CA VAL A 164 10.07 -8.49 8.85
C VAL A 164 11.57 -8.81 8.89
N GLU A 165 12.40 -7.84 8.52
CA GLU A 165 13.84 -7.92 8.57
C GLU A 165 14.39 -7.34 9.89
N ASP A 166 15.70 -7.44 10.10
CA ASP A 166 16.42 -6.82 11.22
C ASP A 166 16.47 -5.28 11.15
N ARG A 167 16.08 -4.69 10.01
CA ARG A 167 15.98 -3.26 9.75
C ARG A 167 14.51 -2.87 9.54
N PRO A 168 14.10 -1.64 9.85
CA PRO A 168 12.74 -1.15 9.61
C PRO A 168 12.54 -0.78 8.13
N THR A 169 12.65 -1.77 7.24
CA THR A 169 12.59 -1.60 5.78
C THR A 169 11.48 -2.44 5.17
N LEU A 170 11.76 -3.68 4.74
CA LEU A 170 10.79 -4.53 4.06
C LEU A 170 9.66 -4.98 4.98
N PHE A 171 8.42 -4.84 4.51
CA PHE A 171 7.23 -5.41 5.14
C PHE A 171 6.30 -6.06 4.11
N PHE A 172 5.25 -6.72 4.58
CA PHE A 172 4.23 -7.32 3.73
C PHE A 172 2.90 -6.59 3.88
N GLU A 173 2.18 -6.54 2.77
CA GLU A 173 0.76 -6.20 2.73
C GLU A 173 -0.05 -7.46 2.48
N ILE A 174 -1.17 -7.62 3.19
CA ILE A 174 -2.19 -8.61 2.87
C ILE A 174 -3.36 -7.84 2.27
N ILE A 175 -3.76 -8.21 1.06
CA ILE A 175 -4.78 -7.49 0.29
C ILE A 175 -5.86 -8.43 -0.23
N GLN A 176 -7.10 -7.94 -0.22
CA GLN A 176 -8.27 -8.55 -0.86
C GLN A 176 -8.99 -7.48 -1.68
N ARG A 177 -9.26 -7.83 -2.93
CA ARG A 177 -10.02 -7.03 -3.89
C ARG A 177 -11.30 -7.75 -4.29
#